data_09a0b02b10d1486f1efd0478366b655c
#
_entry.id   09a0b02b10d1486f1efd0478366b655c
#
_cell.length_a   1.000
_cell.length_b   1.000
_cell.length_c   1.000
_cell.angle_alpha   90.00
_cell.angle_beta   90.00
_cell.angle_gamma   90.00
#
_symmetry.space_group_name_H-M   'P 1'
#
loop_
_entity.id
_entity.type
_entity.pdbx_description
1 polymer ?
#
loop_
_entity_poly.entity_id
_entity_poly.type
_entity_poly.pdbx_seq_one_letter_code
_entity_poly.pdbx_strand_id
1 'polypeptide(L)'
;MSRPELTGHASIFYNAKEAKKYDSSSRMIGVQREITERAIELLRLPPASEKPSFILDVGCGSGLSGKVLEEQGHVWVGCDVSRDMLEVANERIEQKRLSAMGEGDDDESSSNEEEYDDNDVNMQSNSNKNASFGDLMHHDMGTGLPFRPATFDACISISALQWLCYSNAKDQIPKKRLTRFFSSLYQVLRRGGRAVLQFYPETAEQAVLISECAAKVGFAGGVVVDYPNSAKAKKHYLVLTFERGYKAPVGLSDTGLNQVRVDGERRDGNKRVHKKKKNGKTKEWILQKKETQRRKGKDVRQDTKFTGRKRKDKF
;
A
#
# COMPACT_ATOMS: atom_id res chain seq x y z
N MET A 1 19.25 -7.05 -1.97
CA MET A 1 18.37 -8.05 -1.33
C MET A 1 17.35 -8.48 -2.35
N SER A 2 17.14 -9.80 -2.53
CA SER A 2 16.07 -10.30 -3.38
C SER A 2 14.72 -9.97 -2.74
N ARG A 3 13.70 -9.74 -3.56
CA ARG A 3 12.34 -9.50 -3.07
C ARG A 3 11.77 -10.77 -2.44
N PRO A 4 11.08 -10.69 -1.30
CA PRO A 4 10.49 -11.85 -0.65
C PRO A 4 9.47 -12.56 -1.56
N GLU A 5 8.74 -11.84 -2.39
CA GLU A 5 7.75 -12.36 -3.33
C GLU A 5 8.34 -13.31 -4.37
N LEU A 6 9.65 -13.22 -4.64
CA LEU A 6 10.37 -14.11 -5.57
C LEU A 6 10.85 -15.41 -4.92
N THR A 7 10.82 -15.51 -3.59
CA THR A 7 11.34 -16.68 -2.87
C THR A 7 10.28 -17.75 -2.63
N GLY A 8 9.01 -17.41 -2.70
CA GLY A 8 7.90 -18.34 -2.49
C GLY A 8 6.58 -17.63 -2.19
N HIS A 9 5.57 -18.41 -1.80
CA HIS A 9 4.28 -17.88 -1.37
C HIS A 9 4.41 -17.18 -0.01
N ALA A 10 3.59 -16.14 0.24
CA ALA A 10 3.65 -15.36 1.47
C ALA A 10 3.50 -16.22 2.75
N SER A 11 2.61 -17.23 2.72
CA SER A 11 2.42 -18.17 3.84
C SER A 11 3.64 -19.02 4.18
N ILE A 12 4.56 -19.20 3.23
CA ILE A 12 5.80 -19.98 3.45
C ILE A 12 6.93 -19.02 3.87
N PHE A 13 6.99 -17.85 3.24
CA PHE A 13 8.01 -16.85 3.55
C PHE A 13 7.87 -16.33 4.98
N TYR A 14 6.67 -15.92 5.39
CA TYR A 14 6.40 -15.44 6.74
C TYR A 14 6.10 -16.61 7.69
N ASN A 15 7.12 -17.43 7.95
CA ASN A 15 7.10 -18.45 9.00
C ASN A 15 7.32 -17.82 10.38
N ALA A 16 7.21 -18.59 11.47
CA ALA A 16 7.31 -18.12 12.85
C ALA A 16 8.58 -17.30 13.14
N LYS A 17 9.72 -17.64 12.53
CA LYS A 17 10.99 -16.91 12.71
C LYS A 17 10.94 -15.53 12.01
N GLU A 18 10.50 -15.48 10.77
CA GLU A 18 10.41 -14.22 10.01
C GLU A 18 9.29 -13.33 10.55
N ALA A 19 8.17 -13.89 11.03
CA ALA A 19 7.09 -13.14 11.68
C ALA A 19 7.58 -12.45 12.97
N LYS A 20 8.26 -13.15 13.87
CA LYS A 20 8.84 -12.57 15.09
C LYS A 20 9.92 -11.53 14.79
N LYS A 21 10.78 -11.79 13.81
CA LYS A 21 11.81 -10.84 13.36
C LYS A 21 11.20 -9.57 12.77
N TYR A 22 10.13 -9.71 12.00
CA TYR A 22 9.40 -8.58 11.41
C TYR A 22 8.81 -7.70 12.51
N ASP A 23 8.18 -8.31 13.50
CA ASP A 23 7.48 -7.63 14.59
C ASP A 23 8.41 -7.04 15.65
N SER A 24 9.63 -7.57 15.82
CA SER A 24 10.64 -7.05 16.76
C SER A 24 11.47 -5.89 16.20
N SER A 25 11.38 -5.60 14.90
CA SER A 25 12.16 -4.55 14.26
C SER A 25 11.53 -3.17 14.45
N SER A 26 12.09 -2.36 15.36
CA SER A 26 11.63 -0.97 15.60
C SER A 26 11.59 -0.12 14.33
N ARG A 27 12.57 -0.31 13.42
CA ARG A 27 12.57 0.36 12.12
C ARG A 27 11.39 -0.08 11.25
N MET A 28 11.07 -1.38 11.23
CA MET A 28 9.95 -1.89 10.44
C MET A 28 8.63 -1.36 11.00
N ILE A 29 8.46 -1.40 12.32
CA ILE A 29 7.29 -0.87 13.02
C ILE A 29 7.08 0.61 12.65
N GLY A 30 8.13 1.45 12.73
CA GLY A 30 8.04 2.86 12.36
C GLY A 30 7.63 3.08 10.90
N VAL A 31 8.25 2.36 9.96
CA VAL A 31 7.90 2.45 8.53
C VAL A 31 6.47 2.00 8.26
N GLN A 32 6.01 0.90 8.89
CA GLN A 32 4.64 0.42 8.73
C GLN A 32 3.62 1.41 9.29
N ARG A 33 3.93 2.05 10.43
CA ARG A 33 3.12 3.10 11.02
C ARG A 33 2.94 4.29 10.05
N GLU A 34 4.04 4.87 9.56
CA GLU A 34 4.01 5.99 8.61
C GLU A 34 3.18 5.68 7.35
N ILE A 35 3.37 4.48 6.79
CA ILE A 35 2.62 4.04 5.60
C ILE A 35 1.13 3.89 5.91
N THR A 36 0.79 3.36 7.08
CA THR A 36 -0.60 3.16 7.51
C THR A 36 -1.28 4.50 7.76
N GLU A 37 -0.64 5.42 8.48
CA GLU A 37 -1.15 6.76 8.73
C GLU A 37 -1.44 7.49 7.39
N ARG A 38 -0.52 7.39 6.43
CA ARG A 38 -0.73 7.94 5.09
C ARG A 38 -1.88 7.27 4.35
N ALA A 39 -2.05 5.96 4.46
CA ALA A 39 -3.18 5.25 3.87
C ALA A 39 -4.51 5.72 4.47
N ILE A 40 -4.59 5.91 5.78
CA ILE A 40 -5.79 6.40 6.47
C ILE A 40 -6.11 7.84 6.03
N GLU A 41 -5.11 8.71 5.91
CA GLU A 41 -5.29 10.06 5.37
C GLU A 41 -5.92 10.04 3.96
N LEU A 42 -5.44 9.14 3.09
CA LEU A 42 -5.97 8.98 1.73
C LEU A 42 -7.39 8.40 1.69
N LEU A 43 -7.80 7.64 2.72
CA LEU A 43 -9.18 7.17 2.87
C LEU A 43 -10.17 8.31 3.08
N ARG A 44 -9.76 9.43 3.72
CA ARG A 44 -10.61 10.57 4.05
C ARG A 44 -11.86 10.13 4.83
N LEU A 45 -11.65 9.39 5.88
CA LEU A 45 -12.71 8.96 6.79
C LEU A 45 -13.24 10.14 7.59
N PRO A 46 -14.52 10.09 8.05
CA PRO A 46 -15.00 11.01 9.08
C PRO A 46 -14.19 10.80 10.37
N PRO A 47 -14.04 11.84 11.22
CA PRO A 47 -13.40 11.69 12.52
C PRO A 47 -14.07 10.58 13.33
N ALA A 48 -13.27 9.71 13.96
CA ALA A 48 -13.83 8.60 14.75
C ALA A 48 -14.62 9.07 15.97
N SER A 49 -14.34 10.28 16.49
CA SER A 49 -15.13 10.94 17.53
C SER A 49 -16.58 11.21 17.09
N GLU A 50 -16.82 11.43 15.80
CA GLU A 50 -18.16 11.56 15.25
C GLU A 50 -18.77 10.20 14.92
N LYS A 51 -18.00 9.34 14.27
CA LYS A 51 -18.42 8.00 13.86
C LYS A 51 -17.25 7.07 13.63
N PRO A 52 -16.99 6.09 14.52
CA PRO A 52 -16.05 5.02 14.25
C PRO A 52 -16.36 4.30 12.94
N SER A 53 -15.36 4.14 12.07
CA SER A 53 -15.51 3.40 10.82
C SER A 53 -15.13 1.95 11.01
N PHE A 54 -15.86 1.05 10.34
CA PHE A 54 -15.53 -0.38 10.30
C PHE A 54 -14.66 -0.69 9.08
N ILE A 55 -13.40 -1.06 9.32
CA ILE A 55 -12.34 -1.11 8.30
C ILE A 55 -11.87 -2.55 8.12
N LEU A 56 -11.74 -2.96 6.85
CA LEU A 56 -11.10 -4.22 6.48
C LEU A 56 -9.60 -3.97 6.23
N ASP A 57 -8.74 -4.72 6.92
CA ASP A 57 -7.28 -4.72 6.71
C ASP A 57 -6.85 -6.01 6.00
N VAL A 58 -6.53 -5.91 4.71
CA VAL A 58 -6.21 -7.05 3.85
C VAL A 58 -4.70 -7.27 3.76
N GLY A 59 -4.24 -8.43 4.21
CA GLY A 59 -2.82 -8.71 4.41
C GLY A 59 -2.31 -8.00 5.66
N CYS A 60 -3.05 -8.11 6.77
CA CYS A 60 -2.81 -7.39 8.02
C CYS A 60 -1.50 -7.81 8.73
N GLY A 61 -0.92 -8.94 8.34
CA GLY A 61 0.32 -9.47 8.91
C GLY A 61 0.26 -9.62 10.43
N SER A 62 1.23 -9.05 11.14
CA SER A 62 1.30 -9.05 12.61
C SER A 62 0.41 -7.99 13.28
N GLY A 63 -0.53 -7.37 12.54
CA GLY A 63 -1.50 -6.42 13.10
C GLY A 63 -0.96 -5.02 13.40
N LEU A 64 0.18 -4.63 12.82
CA LEU A 64 0.75 -3.28 13.01
C LEU A 64 -0.14 -2.18 12.46
N SER A 65 -0.77 -2.40 11.30
CA SER A 65 -1.77 -1.50 10.71
C SER A 65 -3.04 -1.41 11.55
N GLY A 66 -3.52 -2.56 12.04
CA GLY A 66 -4.68 -2.63 12.94
C GLY A 66 -4.48 -1.81 14.21
N LYS A 67 -3.28 -1.87 14.83
CA LYS A 67 -2.94 -1.02 15.97
C LYS A 67 -3.11 0.47 15.68
N VAL A 68 -2.68 0.94 14.51
CA VAL A 68 -2.84 2.35 14.12
C VAL A 68 -4.32 2.72 13.94
N LEU A 69 -5.12 1.81 13.36
CA LEU A 69 -6.57 2.01 13.22
C LEU A 69 -7.26 2.16 14.57
N GLU A 70 -6.89 1.32 15.54
CA GLU A 70 -7.41 1.38 16.90
C GLU A 70 -7.02 2.67 17.63
N GLU A 71 -5.75 3.10 17.50
CA GLU A 71 -5.27 4.36 18.07
C GLU A 71 -6.02 5.57 17.52
N GLN A 72 -6.54 5.47 16.29
CA GLN A 72 -7.39 6.49 15.67
C GLN A 72 -8.89 6.31 15.95
N GLY A 73 -9.27 5.33 16.78
CA GLY A 73 -10.64 5.10 17.23
C GLY A 73 -11.52 4.34 16.23
N HIS A 74 -10.93 3.63 15.27
CA HIS A 74 -11.66 2.81 14.30
C HIS A 74 -11.75 1.35 14.74
N VAL A 75 -12.75 0.65 14.23
CA VAL A 75 -12.93 -0.81 14.38
C VAL A 75 -12.40 -1.50 13.13
N TRP A 76 -11.73 -2.64 13.28
CA TRP A 76 -11.17 -3.33 12.13
C TRP A 76 -11.28 -4.85 12.20
N VAL A 77 -11.25 -5.47 11.02
CA VAL A 77 -11.05 -6.91 10.85
C VAL A 77 -9.88 -7.11 9.91
N GLY A 78 -8.89 -7.89 10.35
CA GLY A 78 -7.71 -8.25 9.57
C GLY A 78 -7.83 -9.62 8.93
N CYS A 79 -7.33 -9.78 7.71
CA CYS A 79 -7.12 -11.08 7.13
C CYS A 79 -5.70 -11.23 6.58
N ASP A 80 -5.09 -12.39 6.80
CA ASP A 80 -3.77 -12.73 6.25
C ASP A 80 -3.70 -14.21 5.88
N VAL A 81 -2.80 -14.53 4.94
CA VAL A 81 -2.56 -15.89 4.48
C VAL A 81 -1.54 -16.64 5.35
N SER A 82 -0.73 -15.92 6.13
CA SER A 82 0.25 -16.50 7.05
C SER A 82 -0.35 -16.69 8.43
N ARG A 83 -0.41 -17.93 8.90
CA ARG A 83 -0.84 -18.26 10.27
C ARG A 83 0.12 -17.71 11.31
N ASP A 84 1.42 -17.84 11.04
CA ASP A 84 2.46 -17.36 11.98
C ASP A 84 2.40 -15.84 12.18
N MET A 85 2.05 -15.08 11.14
CA MET A 85 1.83 -13.63 11.28
C MET A 85 0.57 -13.33 12.09
N LEU A 86 -0.51 -14.09 11.87
CA LEU A 86 -1.76 -13.94 12.63
C LEU A 86 -1.62 -14.35 14.09
N GLU A 87 -0.75 -15.33 14.42
CA GLU A 87 -0.43 -15.67 15.80
C GLU A 87 0.19 -14.47 16.53
N VAL A 88 1.18 -13.80 15.91
CA VAL A 88 1.79 -12.58 16.46
C VAL A 88 0.75 -11.45 16.60
N ALA A 89 -0.15 -11.30 15.63
CA ALA A 89 -1.22 -10.31 15.71
C ALA A 89 -2.20 -10.62 16.85
N ASN A 90 -2.55 -11.89 17.03
CA ASN A 90 -3.44 -12.33 18.10
C ASN A 90 -2.82 -12.11 19.49
N GLU A 91 -1.54 -12.45 19.68
CA GLU A 91 -0.80 -12.16 20.91
C GLU A 91 -0.87 -10.67 21.27
N ARG A 92 -0.72 -9.78 20.29
CA ARG A 92 -0.85 -8.33 20.47
C ARG A 92 -2.24 -7.90 20.91
N ILE A 93 -3.29 -8.45 20.30
CA ILE A 93 -4.69 -8.15 20.64
C ILE A 93 -5.01 -8.64 22.06
N GLU A 94 -4.60 -9.87 22.40
CA GLU A 94 -4.83 -10.45 23.73
C GLU A 94 -4.10 -9.68 24.83
N GLN A 95 -2.83 -9.28 24.63
CA GLN A 95 -2.10 -8.45 25.58
C GLN A 95 -2.82 -7.13 25.86
N LYS A 96 -3.38 -6.49 24.81
CA LYS A 96 -4.15 -5.27 24.98
C LYS A 96 -5.46 -5.50 25.72
N ARG A 97 -6.15 -6.63 25.45
CA ARG A 97 -7.38 -7.01 26.18
C ARG A 97 -7.11 -7.21 27.65
N LEU A 98 -6.02 -7.93 27.99
CA LEU A 98 -5.62 -8.15 29.39
C LEU A 98 -5.27 -6.86 30.11
N SER A 99 -4.52 -5.96 29.47
CA SER A 99 -4.20 -4.64 30.03
C SER A 99 -5.45 -3.81 30.33
N ALA A 100 -6.45 -3.85 29.41
CA ALA A 100 -7.69 -3.13 29.60
C ALA A 100 -8.59 -3.70 30.71
N MET A 101 -8.44 -4.99 31.04
CA MET A 101 -9.18 -5.63 32.13
C MET A 101 -8.50 -5.45 33.49
N GLY A 102 -7.16 -5.28 33.54
CA GLY A 102 -6.39 -5.12 34.79
C GLY A 102 -6.39 -3.69 35.37
N GLU A 103 -6.87 -2.69 34.65
CA GLU A 103 -6.95 -1.29 35.12
C GLU A 103 -8.25 -1.01 35.93
N GLY A 104 -9.05 -2.04 36.22
CA GLY A 104 -10.38 -1.91 36.83
C GLY A 104 -10.47 -2.20 38.33
N ASP A 105 -9.43 -2.73 39.01
CA ASP A 105 -9.56 -3.31 40.38
C ASP A 105 -8.77 -2.61 41.50
N ASP A 106 -8.19 -1.40 41.28
CA ASP A 106 -7.39 -0.75 42.33
C ASP A 106 -8.02 0.55 42.94
N ASP A 107 -9.35 0.71 42.91
CA ASP A 107 -10.01 1.83 43.60
C ASP A 107 -11.06 1.36 44.62
N GLU A 108 -10.68 0.52 45.59
CA GLU A 108 -11.39 0.39 46.87
C GLU A 108 -10.39 0.35 48.00
N SER A 109 -10.04 1.49 48.55
CA SER A 109 -9.94 1.76 50.01
C SER A 109 -9.09 2.99 50.28
N SER A 110 -9.68 4.14 50.42
CA SER A 110 -9.37 5.04 51.56
C SER A 110 -10.48 6.08 51.70
N SER A 111 -11.28 5.80 52.70
CA SER A 111 -12.18 6.78 53.31
C SER A 111 -11.35 7.88 53.95
N ASN A 112 -11.45 9.12 53.47
CA ASN A 112 -11.29 10.32 54.28
C ASN A 112 -12.31 11.33 53.82
N GLU A 113 -13.20 11.64 54.76
CA GLU A 113 -14.14 12.75 54.76
C GLU A 113 -13.33 14.06 54.80
N GLU A 114 -13.54 14.97 53.83
CA GLU A 114 -13.37 16.41 54.05
C GLU A 114 -14.14 17.20 52.98
N GLU A 115 -15.05 17.96 53.49
CA GLU A 115 -15.71 19.23 53.18
C GLU A 115 -15.79 19.77 51.73
N TYR A 116 -17.03 20.17 51.47
CA TYR A 116 -17.54 20.91 50.31
C TYR A 116 -16.79 22.19 50.00
N ASP A 117 -16.44 22.41 48.72
CA ASP A 117 -16.48 23.72 48.12
C ASP A 117 -17.02 23.61 46.66
N ASP A 118 -18.10 24.39 46.44
CA ASP A 118 -18.81 24.51 45.16
C ASP A 118 -17.98 25.36 44.17
N ASN A 119 -17.98 24.91 42.95
CA ASN A 119 -17.58 25.59 41.72
C ASN A 119 -16.25 25.14 41.08
N ASP A 120 -16.34 24.03 40.36
CA ASP A 120 -15.73 23.94 39.02
C ASP A 120 -16.36 22.76 38.28
N VAL A 121 -17.21 23.10 37.28
CA VAL A 121 -17.76 22.14 36.33
C VAL A 121 -16.63 21.67 35.41
N ASN A 122 -15.75 20.82 35.94
CA ASN A 122 -14.78 20.10 35.15
C ASN A 122 -15.54 18.92 34.53
N MET A 123 -15.99 19.12 33.31
CA MET A 123 -16.52 18.09 32.43
C MET A 123 -15.38 17.10 32.11
N GLN A 124 -14.99 16.31 33.09
CA GLN A 124 -14.24 15.08 32.83
C GLN A 124 -15.20 14.16 32.06
N SER A 125 -15.03 14.19 30.75
CA SER A 125 -15.59 13.18 29.87
C SER A 125 -15.10 11.82 30.38
N ASN A 126 -15.95 11.12 31.11
CA ASN A 126 -15.88 9.68 31.31
C ASN A 126 -15.96 9.08 29.90
N SER A 127 -14.83 9.05 29.21
CA SER A 127 -14.65 8.24 28.02
C SER A 127 -14.78 6.79 28.50
N ASN A 128 -15.99 6.26 28.43
CA ASN A 128 -16.26 4.85 28.44
C ASN A 128 -15.29 4.26 27.39
N LYS A 129 -14.14 3.77 27.87
CA LYS A 129 -13.12 3.10 27.06
C LYS A 129 -13.68 1.74 26.66
N ASN A 130 -14.70 1.73 25.78
CA ASN A 130 -14.99 0.55 24.99
C ASN A 130 -13.78 0.35 24.07
N ALA A 131 -12.74 -0.29 24.61
CA ALA A 131 -11.58 -0.64 23.86
C ALA A 131 -12.05 -1.51 22.69
N SER A 132 -12.08 -0.91 21.52
CA SER A 132 -12.37 -1.64 20.29
C SER A 132 -11.14 -2.47 19.96
N PHE A 133 -11.30 -3.78 20.00
CA PHE A 133 -10.25 -4.72 19.62
C PHE A 133 -10.52 -5.18 18.18
N GLY A 134 -9.44 -5.39 17.42
CA GLY A 134 -9.55 -5.99 16.10
C GLY A 134 -9.90 -7.48 16.19
N ASP A 135 -10.43 -7.99 15.08
CA ASP A 135 -10.61 -9.43 14.85
C ASP A 135 -9.73 -9.90 13.69
N LEU A 136 -9.38 -11.18 13.71
CA LEU A 136 -8.44 -11.78 12.75
C LEU A 136 -9.06 -12.99 12.04
N MET A 137 -8.75 -13.11 10.76
CA MET A 137 -9.18 -14.23 9.93
C MET A 137 -8.01 -14.76 9.08
N HIS A 138 -7.77 -16.06 9.13
CA HIS A 138 -6.84 -16.72 8.21
C HIS A 138 -7.48 -16.87 6.84
N HIS A 139 -6.98 -16.13 5.83
CA HIS A 139 -7.58 -16.16 4.49
C HIS A 139 -6.59 -15.67 3.40
N ASP A 140 -6.63 -16.31 2.22
CA ASP A 140 -5.93 -15.85 1.01
C ASP A 140 -6.84 -14.89 0.22
N MET A 141 -6.51 -13.59 0.24
CA MET A 141 -7.24 -12.56 -0.51
C MET A 141 -7.38 -12.89 -2.03
N GLY A 142 -6.44 -13.65 -2.60
CA GLY A 142 -6.48 -14.05 -4.01
C GLY A 142 -7.60 -15.01 -4.36
N THR A 143 -8.26 -15.60 -3.36
CA THR A 143 -9.46 -16.45 -3.53
C THR A 143 -10.77 -15.67 -3.44
N GLY A 144 -10.70 -14.35 -3.14
CA GLY A 144 -11.83 -13.46 -2.88
C GLY A 144 -12.03 -13.24 -1.39
N LEU A 145 -12.88 -12.32 -1.00
CA LEU A 145 -13.15 -11.94 0.39
C LEU A 145 -14.50 -12.49 0.84
N PRO A 146 -14.56 -13.38 1.86
CA PRO A 146 -15.79 -14.12 2.23
C PRO A 146 -16.67 -13.34 3.23
N PHE A 147 -16.88 -12.06 2.97
CA PHE A 147 -17.75 -11.22 3.79
C PHE A 147 -19.05 -10.90 3.06
N ARG A 148 -20.06 -10.50 3.82
CA ARG A 148 -21.34 -10.04 3.28
C ARG A 148 -21.15 -8.75 2.48
N PRO A 149 -21.98 -8.50 1.45
CA PRO A 149 -21.96 -7.24 0.73
C PRO A 149 -22.17 -6.04 1.65
N ALA A 150 -21.49 -4.92 1.32
CA ALA A 150 -21.61 -3.65 2.02
C ALA A 150 -21.35 -3.73 3.55
N THR A 151 -20.42 -4.56 3.97
CA THR A 151 -20.06 -4.74 5.39
C THR A 151 -19.15 -3.61 5.87
N PHE A 152 -18.14 -3.22 5.07
CA PHE A 152 -17.08 -2.31 5.50
C PHE A 152 -17.26 -0.89 5.00
N ASP A 153 -16.96 0.08 5.84
CA ASP A 153 -16.93 1.49 5.47
C ASP A 153 -15.69 1.81 4.63
N ALA A 154 -14.58 1.14 4.90
CA ALA A 154 -13.32 1.31 4.18
C ALA A 154 -12.48 0.02 4.15
N CYS A 155 -11.43 0.03 3.33
CA CYS A 155 -10.43 -1.04 3.31
C CYS A 155 -9.02 -0.45 3.21
N ILE A 156 -8.09 -1.02 3.96
CA ILE A 156 -6.65 -0.81 3.75
C ILE A 156 -5.96 -2.11 3.40
N SER A 157 -4.79 -2.00 2.78
CA SER A 157 -3.84 -3.11 2.60
C SER A 157 -2.44 -2.50 2.57
N ILE A 158 -1.57 -2.95 3.45
CA ILE A 158 -0.23 -2.38 3.58
C ILE A 158 0.81 -3.42 3.21
N SER A 159 1.54 -3.17 2.11
CA SER A 159 2.64 -4.00 1.61
C SER A 159 2.27 -5.47 1.28
N ALA A 160 0.99 -5.73 0.95
CA ALA A 160 0.52 -7.09 0.67
C ALA A 160 0.06 -7.32 -0.78
N LEU A 161 -0.49 -6.30 -1.45
CA LEU A 161 -1.13 -6.46 -2.76
C LEU A 161 -0.18 -7.02 -3.85
N GLN A 162 1.11 -6.68 -3.82
CA GLN A 162 2.10 -7.16 -4.79
C GLN A 162 2.23 -8.68 -4.80
N TRP A 163 1.93 -9.40 -3.70
CA TRP A 163 1.98 -10.85 -3.66
C TRP A 163 1.03 -11.54 -4.62
N LEU A 164 -0.07 -10.86 -5.02
CA LEU A 164 -0.98 -11.37 -6.04
C LEU A 164 -0.41 -11.29 -7.47
N CYS A 165 0.69 -10.56 -7.68
CA CYS A 165 1.34 -10.42 -8.98
C CYS A 165 2.30 -11.57 -9.32
N TYR A 166 2.49 -12.52 -8.41
CA TYR A 166 3.38 -13.66 -8.59
C TYR A 166 2.60 -14.97 -8.66
N SER A 167 3.15 -15.92 -9.41
CA SER A 167 2.59 -17.26 -9.60
C SER A 167 3.49 -18.28 -8.92
N ASN A 168 3.10 -18.76 -7.75
CA ASN A 168 3.83 -19.77 -7.00
C ASN A 168 3.32 -21.19 -7.28
N ALA A 169 2.20 -21.34 -8.01
CA ALA A 169 1.61 -22.59 -8.45
C ALA A 169 0.96 -22.39 -9.83
N LYS A 170 0.78 -23.48 -10.59
CA LYS A 170 0.25 -23.44 -11.97
C LYS A 170 -1.16 -22.83 -12.09
N ASP A 171 -1.95 -22.94 -11.05
CA ASP A 171 -3.33 -22.41 -10.95
C ASP A 171 -3.37 -20.94 -10.48
N GLN A 172 -2.28 -20.42 -9.93
CA GLN A 172 -2.18 -19.06 -9.43
C GLN A 172 -1.86 -18.06 -10.55
N ILE A 173 -2.86 -17.73 -11.35
CA ILE A 173 -2.73 -16.74 -12.42
C ILE A 173 -2.95 -15.34 -11.84
N PRO A 174 -1.94 -14.43 -11.83
CA PRO A 174 -2.01 -13.10 -11.21
C PRO A 174 -3.25 -12.31 -11.59
N LYS A 175 -3.55 -12.20 -12.88
CA LYS A 175 -4.72 -11.46 -13.38
C LYS A 175 -6.04 -12.03 -12.84
N LYS A 176 -6.18 -13.37 -12.73
CA LYS A 176 -7.39 -13.99 -12.18
C LYS A 176 -7.52 -13.72 -10.68
N ARG A 177 -6.41 -13.83 -9.93
CA ARG A 177 -6.37 -13.57 -8.49
C ARG A 177 -6.69 -12.10 -8.19
N LEU A 178 -6.05 -11.16 -8.86
CA LEU A 178 -6.34 -9.72 -8.74
C LEU A 178 -7.80 -9.40 -9.08
N THR A 179 -8.33 -9.93 -10.21
CA THR A 179 -9.71 -9.67 -10.58
C THR A 179 -10.69 -10.23 -9.55
N ARG A 180 -10.46 -11.45 -9.02
CA ARG A 180 -11.28 -12.04 -7.98
C ARG A 180 -11.25 -11.23 -6.68
N PHE A 181 -10.06 -10.83 -6.25
CA PHE A 181 -9.87 -9.94 -5.12
C PHE A 181 -10.66 -8.63 -5.27
N PHE A 182 -10.44 -7.88 -6.36
CA PHE A 182 -11.14 -6.62 -6.56
C PHE A 182 -12.66 -6.79 -6.72
N SER A 183 -13.12 -7.90 -7.34
CA SER A 183 -14.56 -8.18 -7.45
C SER A 183 -15.20 -8.37 -6.08
N SER A 184 -14.58 -9.13 -5.20
CA SER A 184 -15.06 -9.31 -3.84
C SER A 184 -14.91 -8.04 -3.00
N LEU A 185 -13.81 -7.31 -3.14
CA LEU A 185 -13.62 -6.01 -2.47
C LEU A 185 -14.72 -5.01 -2.86
N TYR A 186 -15.09 -4.95 -4.14
CA TYR A 186 -16.17 -4.10 -4.63
C TYR A 186 -17.52 -4.45 -3.99
N GLN A 187 -17.76 -5.74 -3.70
CA GLN A 187 -18.99 -6.19 -3.07
C GLN A 187 -19.02 -5.91 -1.57
N VAL A 188 -17.92 -6.13 -0.84
CA VAL A 188 -17.89 -6.02 0.63
C VAL A 188 -17.82 -4.59 1.13
N LEU A 189 -17.38 -3.65 0.30
CA LEU A 189 -17.39 -2.21 0.63
C LEU A 189 -18.80 -1.62 0.46
N ARG A 190 -19.16 -0.74 1.39
CA ARG A 190 -20.36 0.09 1.27
C ARG A 190 -20.23 1.07 0.10
N ARG A 191 -21.36 1.44 -0.50
CA ARG A 191 -21.38 2.54 -1.47
C ARG A 191 -20.92 3.84 -0.80
N GLY A 192 -19.98 4.53 -1.45
CA GLY A 192 -19.30 5.69 -0.87
C GLY A 192 -18.07 5.34 -0.04
N GLY A 193 -17.86 4.05 0.27
CA GLY A 193 -16.62 3.57 0.89
C GLY A 193 -15.40 3.73 -0.02
N ARG A 194 -14.21 3.73 0.58
CA ARG A 194 -12.93 3.81 -0.12
C ARG A 194 -12.01 2.67 0.28
N ALA A 195 -11.11 2.31 -0.65
CA ALA A 195 -10.00 1.44 -0.34
C ALA A 195 -8.68 2.12 -0.68
N VAL A 196 -7.68 1.96 0.19
CA VAL A 196 -6.32 2.42 -0.05
C VAL A 196 -5.37 1.26 0.14
N LEU A 197 -4.73 0.85 -0.95
CA LEU A 197 -3.88 -0.33 -1.00
C LEU A 197 -2.45 0.10 -1.31
N GLN A 198 -1.58 0.08 -0.29
CA GLN A 198 -0.16 0.39 -0.48
C GLN A 198 0.56 -0.85 -1.00
N PHE A 199 1.43 -0.68 -1.98
CA PHE A 199 2.16 -1.78 -2.60
C PHE A 199 3.51 -1.36 -3.17
N TYR A 200 4.37 -2.35 -3.39
CA TYR A 200 5.67 -2.19 -4.01
C TYR A 200 5.72 -2.94 -5.35
N PRO A 201 5.40 -2.29 -6.48
CA PRO A 201 5.51 -2.95 -7.77
C PRO A 201 6.98 -3.25 -8.10
N GLU A 202 7.25 -4.39 -8.69
CA GLU A 202 8.58 -4.72 -9.23
C GLU A 202 8.82 -3.97 -10.54
N THR A 203 7.78 -3.90 -11.36
CA THR A 203 7.81 -3.24 -12.66
C THR A 203 6.61 -2.31 -12.84
N ALA A 204 6.70 -1.40 -13.80
CA ALA A 204 5.58 -0.51 -14.12
C ALA A 204 4.35 -1.30 -14.65
N GLU A 205 4.58 -2.41 -15.34
CA GLU A 205 3.54 -3.28 -15.86
C GLU A 205 2.72 -3.93 -14.73
N GLN A 206 3.35 -4.26 -13.60
CA GLN A 206 2.60 -4.74 -12.42
C GLN A 206 1.64 -3.67 -11.88
N ALA A 207 2.10 -2.42 -11.76
CA ALA A 207 1.23 -1.33 -11.31
C ALA A 207 0.06 -1.10 -12.28
N VAL A 208 0.32 -1.19 -13.59
CA VAL A 208 -0.73 -1.11 -14.63
C VAL A 208 -1.70 -2.27 -14.51
N LEU A 209 -1.22 -3.51 -14.37
CA LEU A 209 -2.05 -4.71 -14.23
C LEU A 209 -2.99 -4.60 -13.02
N ILE A 210 -2.47 -4.16 -11.87
CA ILE A 210 -3.25 -3.96 -10.64
C ILE A 210 -4.37 -2.94 -10.90
N SER A 211 -4.02 -1.77 -11.45
CA SER A 211 -4.97 -0.68 -11.72
C SER A 211 -6.04 -1.09 -12.75
N GLU A 212 -5.65 -1.80 -13.80
CA GLU A 212 -6.58 -2.30 -14.81
C GLU A 212 -7.57 -3.34 -14.25
N CYS A 213 -7.10 -4.24 -13.36
CA CYS A 213 -7.96 -5.22 -12.72
C CYS A 213 -9.01 -4.54 -11.83
N ALA A 214 -8.64 -3.51 -11.07
CA ALA A 214 -9.56 -2.72 -10.25
C ALA A 214 -10.57 -1.94 -11.11
N ALA A 215 -10.11 -1.27 -12.16
CA ALA A 215 -10.96 -0.51 -13.07
C ALA A 215 -11.98 -1.40 -13.83
N LYS A 216 -11.60 -2.62 -14.21
CA LYS A 216 -12.50 -3.58 -14.87
C LYS A 216 -13.66 -4.02 -14.01
N VAL A 217 -13.47 -4.08 -12.71
CA VAL A 217 -14.53 -4.43 -11.74
C VAL A 217 -15.52 -3.28 -11.55
N GLY A 218 -15.10 -2.05 -11.83
CA GLY A 218 -15.96 -0.87 -11.74
C GLY A 218 -15.48 0.19 -10.75
N PHE A 219 -14.35 -0.01 -10.09
CA PHE A 219 -13.75 1.04 -9.26
C PHE A 219 -13.30 2.22 -10.11
N ALA A 220 -13.55 3.42 -9.61
CA ALA A 220 -12.85 4.63 -9.98
C ALA A 220 -11.66 4.84 -9.04
N GLY A 221 -10.72 5.71 -9.41
CA GLY A 221 -9.57 5.99 -8.57
C GLY A 221 -8.29 6.12 -9.36
N GLY A 222 -7.15 5.87 -8.70
CA GLY A 222 -5.85 5.96 -9.35
C GLY A 222 -4.71 5.64 -8.39
N VAL A 223 -3.50 5.61 -8.92
CA VAL A 223 -2.28 5.40 -8.15
C VAL A 223 -1.69 6.74 -7.73
N VAL A 224 -1.54 6.93 -6.43
CA VAL A 224 -0.78 8.03 -5.81
C VAL A 224 0.64 7.54 -5.58
N VAL A 225 1.63 8.31 -6.00
CA VAL A 225 3.04 7.98 -5.80
C VAL A 225 3.67 9.06 -4.93
N ASP A 226 3.98 8.70 -3.70
CA ASP A 226 4.72 9.57 -2.79
C ASP A 226 6.23 9.44 -3.05
N TYR A 227 6.95 10.55 -2.96
CA TYR A 227 8.40 10.65 -3.17
C TYR A 227 8.90 9.97 -4.46
N PRO A 228 8.35 10.32 -5.64
CA PRO A 228 8.57 9.60 -6.90
C PRO A 228 10.04 9.56 -7.33
N ASN A 229 10.84 10.54 -6.90
CA ASN A 229 12.25 10.67 -7.24
C ASN A 229 13.19 9.94 -6.27
N SER A 230 12.69 9.42 -5.16
CA SER A 230 13.48 8.69 -4.16
C SER A 230 13.33 7.18 -4.33
N ALA A 231 14.43 6.48 -4.61
CA ALA A 231 14.42 5.03 -4.71
C ALA A 231 14.06 4.34 -3.36
N LYS A 232 14.37 4.97 -2.23
CA LYS A 232 14.13 4.42 -0.89
C LYS A 232 12.77 4.83 -0.30
N ALA A 233 12.37 6.09 -0.50
CA ALA A 233 11.15 6.64 0.08
C ALA A 233 9.90 6.42 -0.79
N LYS A 234 10.07 6.14 -2.09
CA LYS A 234 8.95 5.94 -3.03
C LYS A 234 7.93 4.93 -2.51
N LYS A 235 6.68 5.35 -2.43
CA LYS A 235 5.53 4.54 -2.04
C LYS A 235 4.42 4.67 -3.08
N HIS A 236 3.76 3.55 -3.39
CA HIS A 236 2.63 3.54 -4.30
C HIS A 236 1.37 3.20 -3.51
N TYR A 237 0.33 4.02 -3.65
CA TYR A 237 -0.98 3.81 -3.05
C TYR A 237 -2.03 3.75 -4.14
N LEU A 238 -2.70 2.63 -4.27
CA LEU A 238 -3.89 2.52 -5.12
C LEU A 238 -5.10 3.01 -4.30
N VAL A 239 -5.64 4.14 -4.68
CA VAL A 239 -6.84 4.72 -4.08
C VAL A 239 -8.04 4.35 -4.93
N LEU A 240 -9.01 3.66 -4.36
CA LEU A 240 -10.21 3.15 -5.03
C LEU A 240 -11.47 3.73 -4.40
N THR A 241 -12.43 4.08 -5.25
CA THR A 241 -13.74 4.65 -4.86
C THR A 241 -14.82 4.25 -5.85
N PHE A 242 -16.09 4.45 -5.47
CA PHE A 242 -17.24 4.28 -6.35
C PHE A 242 -17.60 5.57 -7.13
N GLU A 243 -16.99 6.70 -6.80
CA GLU A 243 -17.28 8.00 -7.40
C GLU A 243 -16.68 8.09 -8.81
N ARG A 244 -17.55 8.14 -9.82
CA ARG A 244 -17.10 8.38 -11.20
C ARG A 244 -16.54 9.80 -11.32
N GLY A 245 -15.38 9.93 -11.98
CA GLY A 245 -14.68 11.22 -12.11
C GLY A 245 -13.81 11.62 -10.91
N TYR A 246 -13.68 10.74 -9.91
CA TYR A 246 -12.74 10.96 -8.82
C TYR A 246 -11.31 11.12 -9.36
N LYS A 247 -10.65 12.19 -8.92
CA LYS A 247 -9.22 12.42 -9.19
C LYS A 247 -8.44 12.09 -7.94
N ALA A 248 -7.53 11.13 -8.06
CA ALA A 248 -6.64 10.80 -6.96
C ALA A 248 -5.83 12.03 -6.53
N PRO A 249 -5.56 12.23 -5.25
CA PRO A 249 -4.75 13.34 -4.77
C PRO A 249 -3.31 13.25 -5.32
N VAL A 250 -2.63 14.38 -5.31
CA VAL A 250 -1.21 14.43 -5.71
C VAL A 250 -0.38 13.78 -4.61
N GLY A 251 0.61 12.98 -5.01
CA GLY A 251 1.56 12.37 -4.08
C GLY A 251 2.48 13.39 -3.42
N LEU A 252 3.03 13.04 -2.28
CA LEU A 252 4.01 13.85 -1.55
C LEU A 252 5.34 13.91 -2.34
N SER A 253 6.01 15.05 -2.29
CA SER A 253 7.33 15.26 -2.91
C SER A 253 8.25 16.06 -2.00
N ASP A 254 9.57 15.78 -2.05
CA ASP A 254 10.57 16.48 -1.26
C ASP A 254 10.72 17.96 -1.63
N THR A 255 10.26 18.35 -2.83
CA THR A 255 10.52 19.68 -3.38
C THR A 255 9.30 20.58 -3.52
N GLY A 256 8.11 20.13 -3.16
CA GLY A 256 6.87 20.92 -3.29
C GLY A 256 6.50 21.39 -4.71
N LEU A 257 7.37 21.18 -5.70
CA LEU A 257 7.27 21.75 -7.05
C LEU A 257 6.95 20.75 -8.15
N ASN A 258 7.02 19.44 -7.90
CA ASN A 258 6.72 18.44 -8.94
C ASN A 258 5.44 17.68 -8.64
N GLN A 259 4.33 18.23 -9.12
CA GLN A 259 3.06 17.52 -9.16
C GLN A 259 3.12 16.45 -10.27
N VAL A 260 3.41 15.20 -9.90
CA VAL A 260 3.24 14.08 -10.82
C VAL A 260 1.77 13.69 -10.82
N ARG A 261 1.02 14.19 -11.81
CA ARG A 261 -0.32 13.68 -12.09
C ARG A 261 -0.21 12.29 -12.69
N VAL A 262 -0.72 11.31 -12.00
CA VAL A 262 -1.01 9.99 -12.60
C VAL A 262 -2.45 10.06 -13.12
N ASP A 263 -2.62 10.59 -14.32
CA ASP A 263 -3.91 10.61 -14.99
C ASP A 263 -4.24 9.20 -15.48
N GLY A 264 -5.23 8.59 -14.85
CA GLY A 264 -5.89 7.36 -15.32
C GLY A 264 -6.82 7.60 -16.50
N GLU A 265 -6.64 8.68 -17.26
CA GLU A 265 -7.44 8.94 -18.46
C GLU A 265 -7.04 7.94 -19.56
N ARG A 266 -8.01 7.12 -19.97
CA ARG A 266 -7.98 6.48 -21.28
C ARG A 266 -7.68 7.58 -22.31
N ARG A 267 -6.51 7.53 -22.91
CA ARG A 267 -6.22 8.35 -24.11
C ARG A 267 -7.26 7.97 -25.15
N ASP A 268 -8.20 8.88 -25.36
CA ASP A 268 -9.06 8.82 -26.54
C ASP A 268 -8.15 8.68 -27.77
N GLY A 269 -8.31 7.52 -28.41
CA GLY A 269 -7.50 7.19 -29.59
C GLY A 269 -7.89 8.02 -30.78
N ASN A 270 -7.43 9.26 -30.86
CA ASN A 270 -7.31 9.94 -32.14
C ASN A 270 -6.45 11.22 -32.01
N LYS A 271 -5.15 11.04 -31.92
CA LYS A 271 -4.15 11.94 -32.56
C LYS A 271 -2.85 11.15 -32.64
N ARG A 272 -2.60 10.54 -33.77
CA ARG A 272 -1.27 10.08 -34.18
C ARG A 272 -0.35 11.30 -34.24
N VAL A 273 0.23 11.67 -33.11
CA VAL A 273 1.42 12.52 -33.10
C VAL A 273 2.53 11.63 -33.66
N HIS A 274 2.93 11.89 -34.88
CA HIS A 274 4.13 11.32 -35.46
C HIS A 274 5.29 11.61 -34.49
N LYS A 275 5.63 10.63 -33.62
CA LYS A 275 6.91 10.64 -32.92
C LYS A 275 7.97 10.64 -34.00
N LYS A 276 8.60 11.79 -34.26
CA LYS A 276 9.86 11.85 -35.01
C LYS A 276 10.76 10.78 -34.41
N LYS A 277 11.03 9.73 -35.18
CA LYS A 277 12.04 8.71 -34.83
C LYS A 277 13.28 9.49 -34.44
N LYS A 278 13.74 9.38 -33.19
CA LYS A 278 15.02 9.93 -32.75
C LYS A 278 16.06 9.39 -33.71
N ASN A 279 16.61 10.28 -34.53
CA ASN A 279 17.62 9.95 -35.51
C ASN A 279 18.75 9.19 -34.84
N GLY A 280 19.27 8.19 -35.55
CA GLY A 280 20.34 7.32 -35.11
C GLY A 280 21.55 8.08 -34.57
N LYS A 281 22.38 7.38 -33.84
CA LYS A 281 23.57 7.85 -33.14
C LYS A 281 24.29 8.96 -33.89
N THR A 282 24.40 10.15 -33.26
CA THR A 282 25.07 11.30 -33.88
C THR A 282 26.56 11.02 -34.10
N LYS A 283 27.21 11.73 -35.01
CA LYS A 283 28.64 11.64 -35.26
C LYS A 283 29.44 11.83 -33.98
N GLU A 284 29.07 12.81 -33.18
CA GLU A 284 29.68 13.13 -31.88
C GLU A 284 29.59 11.95 -30.90
N TRP A 285 28.42 11.31 -30.79
CA TRP A 285 28.26 10.12 -29.95
C TRP A 285 29.17 8.97 -30.39
N ILE A 286 29.34 8.77 -31.72
CA ILE A 286 30.21 7.71 -32.25
C ILE A 286 31.68 8.03 -31.93
N LEU A 287 32.10 9.27 -32.07
CA LEU A 287 33.48 9.71 -31.75
C LEU A 287 33.78 9.54 -30.25
N GLN A 288 32.87 10.00 -29.38
CA GLN A 288 32.99 9.86 -27.93
C GLN A 288 33.08 8.38 -27.48
N LYS A 289 32.28 7.52 -28.10
CA LYS A 289 32.32 6.09 -27.83
C LYS A 289 33.65 5.47 -28.26
N LYS A 290 34.19 5.84 -29.40
CA LYS A 290 35.49 5.39 -29.87
C LYS A 290 36.63 5.84 -28.95
N GLU A 291 36.59 7.08 -28.50
CA GLU A 291 37.57 7.64 -27.55
C GLU A 291 37.54 6.88 -26.22
N THR A 292 36.37 6.59 -25.71
CA THR A 292 36.19 5.80 -24.47
C THR A 292 36.79 4.36 -24.66
N GLN A 293 36.64 3.77 -25.84
CA GLN A 293 37.19 2.45 -26.12
C GLN A 293 38.71 2.47 -26.25
N ARG A 294 39.29 3.51 -26.88
CA ARG A 294 40.76 3.71 -26.96
C ARG A 294 41.36 3.85 -25.57
N ARG A 295 40.74 4.65 -24.69
CA ARG A 295 41.17 4.78 -23.27
C ARG A 295 41.14 3.47 -22.49
N LYS A 296 40.27 2.53 -22.90
CA LYS A 296 40.20 1.17 -22.32
C LYS A 296 41.13 0.17 -22.99
N GLY A 297 42.09 0.63 -23.85
CA GLY A 297 43.05 -0.21 -24.52
C GLY A 297 42.48 -1.13 -25.61
N LYS A 298 41.24 -0.86 -26.10
CA LYS A 298 40.66 -1.67 -27.17
C LYS A 298 41.04 -1.12 -28.52
N ASP A 299 41.33 -2.03 -29.48
CA ASP A 299 41.58 -1.66 -30.86
C ASP A 299 40.32 -1.10 -31.51
N VAL A 300 40.38 0.13 -32.02
CA VAL A 300 39.27 0.86 -32.59
C VAL A 300 39.69 1.45 -33.94
N ARG A 301 38.90 1.16 -34.99
CA ARG A 301 39.15 1.70 -36.34
C ARG A 301 39.36 3.21 -36.32
N GLN A 302 40.33 3.67 -37.12
CA GLN A 302 40.68 5.07 -37.25
C GLN A 302 39.45 5.93 -37.70
N ASP A 303 39.45 7.19 -37.29
CA ASP A 303 38.43 8.13 -37.69
C ASP A 303 38.69 8.64 -39.10
N THR A 304 37.63 8.65 -39.91
CA THR A 304 37.69 9.14 -41.29
C THR A 304 36.64 10.24 -41.50
N LYS A 305 36.73 11.00 -42.58
CA LYS A 305 35.72 11.99 -42.98
C LYS A 305 34.30 11.42 -43.13
N PHE A 306 34.17 10.10 -43.22
CA PHE A 306 32.90 9.38 -43.34
C PHE A 306 32.38 8.80 -42.00
N THR A 307 33.13 8.94 -40.92
CA THR A 307 32.72 8.47 -39.60
C THR A 307 31.37 9.10 -39.21
N GLY A 308 30.35 8.29 -38.96
CA GLY A 308 29.01 8.72 -38.56
C GLY A 308 28.08 9.08 -39.72
N ARG A 309 28.48 8.95 -41.01
CA ARG A 309 27.57 9.11 -42.15
C ARG A 309 26.67 7.87 -42.29
N LYS A 310 25.38 8.11 -42.47
CA LYS A 310 24.44 7.05 -42.92
C LYS A 310 24.70 6.73 -44.36
N ARG A 311 24.82 5.44 -44.71
CA ARG A 311 24.78 5.02 -46.11
C ARG A 311 23.36 5.31 -46.64
N LYS A 312 23.28 5.87 -47.82
CA LYS A 312 21.99 5.90 -48.57
C LYS A 312 21.72 4.46 -49.00
N ASP A 313 20.51 3.97 -48.69
CA ASP A 313 20.07 2.69 -49.22
C ASP A 313 20.12 2.76 -50.74
N LYS A 314 20.89 1.87 -51.35
CA LYS A 314 20.86 1.63 -52.80
C LYS A 314 19.75 0.61 -53.04
N PHE A 315 18.81 0.96 -53.87
CA PHE A 315 17.98 0.01 -54.56
C PHE A 315 18.78 -0.76 -55.53
#